data_93c5aa223ec70392bf0c4b60337fc4bd
#
_entry.id   93c5aa223ec70392bf0c4b60337fc4bd
#
_cell.length_a   1.000
_cell.length_b   1.000
_cell.length_c   1.000
_cell.angle_alpha   90.00
_cell.angle_beta   90.00
_cell.angle_gamma   90.00
#
_symmetry.space_group_name_H-M   'P 1'
#
loop_
_entity.id
_entity.type
_entity.pdbx_description
1 polymer ?
#
loop_
_entity_poly.entity_id
_entity_poly.type
_entity_poly.pdbx_seq_one_letter_code
_entity_poly.pdbx_strand_id
1 'polypeptide(L)'
;SYDGQILLIRPKILLANDGNYMEMRYFTPWLKTQYVEEFRLPKLIRDITGQNFVKFGDAVISTLDTVIGCETCEEMFTPQAPHIQLSLDGVEIITNSSGSHHELRKLNTRLSLIMEATRKCGGIYLYSNQNGCDGDRLYYDGCSMIVCNGEILAQGKQFSLDDVEVLTATIDLEDVRAYRALASHGIQSRMSPVYDIVHVEAELSPDSVNFDVTIEPTLPREVFYHLPEEEIALGPACWLWDYLRR
;
A
#
# COMPACT_ATOMS: atom_id res chain seq x y z
N SER A 1 -6.48 2.53 -12.32
CA SER A 1 -7.18 2.39 -13.63
C SER A 1 -7.94 1.08 -13.65
N TYR A 2 -9.01 1.04 -14.42
CA TYR A 2 -9.83 -0.14 -14.63
C TYR A 2 -10.41 -0.09 -16.04
N ASP A 3 -10.41 -1.23 -16.75
CA ASP A 3 -10.92 -1.38 -18.12
C ASP A 3 -10.47 -0.25 -19.08
N GLY A 4 -9.16 0.01 -19.09
CA GLY A 4 -8.55 1.04 -19.93
C GLY A 4 -8.82 2.49 -19.53
N GLN A 5 -9.62 2.72 -18.49
CA GLN A 5 -9.95 4.04 -17.97
C GLN A 5 -9.12 4.38 -16.74
N ILE A 6 -8.68 5.63 -16.63
CA ILE A 6 -8.03 6.15 -15.43
C ILE A 6 -9.15 6.58 -14.47
N LEU A 7 -9.22 5.93 -13.30
CA LEU A 7 -10.26 6.20 -12.30
C LEU A 7 -9.90 7.39 -11.40
N LEU A 8 -8.68 7.39 -10.91
CA LEU A 8 -8.18 8.36 -9.95
C LEU A 8 -6.67 8.54 -10.14
N ILE A 9 -6.20 9.78 -10.03
CA ILE A 9 -4.80 10.09 -9.81
C ILE A 9 -4.67 10.61 -8.38
N ARG A 10 -4.13 9.77 -7.49
CA ARG A 10 -3.88 10.14 -6.10
C ARG A 10 -2.47 10.69 -5.97
N PRO A 11 -2.30 11.98 -5.64
CA PRO A 11 -1.00 12.58 -5.41
C PRO A 11 -0.43 12.15 -4.06
N LYS A 12 0.90 12.16 -3.94
CA LYS A 12 1.57 11.94 -2.65
C LYS A 12 1.36 13.15 -1.75
N ILE A 13 0.91 12.90 -0.51
CA ILE A 13 0.57 13.95 0.47
C ILE A 13 1.82 14.32 1.28
N LEU A 14 2.59 13.33 1.72
CA LEU A 14 3.76 13.52 2.55
C LEU A 14 5.00 13.00 1.81
N LEU A 15 5.91 13.94 1.49
CA LEU A 15 7.13 13.66 0.73
C LEU A 15 8.27 13.26 1.67
N ALA A 16 9.09 12.29 1.24
CA ALA A 16 10.32 11.93 1.95
C ALA A 16 11.39 13.02 1.76
N ASN A 17 11.87 13.55 2.86
CA ASN A 17 12.88 14.61 2.88
C ASN A 17 13.79 14.47 4.11
N ASP A 18 14.38 13.29 4.29
CA ASP A 18 15.08 12.84 5.50
C ASP A 18 16.60 12.69 5.35
N GLY A 19 17.17 13.26 4.31
CA GLY A 19 18.62 13.17 4.05
C GLY A 19 19.01 12.13 3.01
N ASN A 20 18.36 10.97 2.94
CA ASN A 20 18.52 10.01 1.86
C ASN A 20 17.64 10.37 0.67
N TYR A 21 16.42 10.83 0.95
CA TYR A 21 15.47 11.33 -0.04
C TYR A 21 15.33 12.84 0.06
N MET A 22 15.26 13.49 -1.08
CA MET A 22 15.05 14.92 -1.22
C MET A 22 13.92 15.18 -2.23
N GLU A 23 12.76 14.54 -2.02
CA GLU A 23 11.64 14.62 -2.94
C GLU A 23 11.15 16.07 -3.15
N MET A 24 11.25 16.91 -2.11
CA MET A 24 10.86 18.33 -2.19
C MET A 24 11.71 19.15 -3.18
N ARG A 25 12.83 18.64 -3.66
CA ARG A 25 13.59 19.29 -4.76
C ARG A 25 12.85 19.23 -6.08
N TYR A 26 12.05 18.20 -6.29
CA TYR A 26 11.47 17.87 -7.58
C TYR A 26 9.95 17.86 -7.57
N PHE A 27 9.35 17.68 -6.39
CA PHE A 27 7.91 17.50 -6.22
C PHE A 27 7.36 18.43 -5.16
N THR A 28 6.07 18.75 -5.30
CA THR A 28 5.30 19.50 -4.31
C THR A 28 4.32 18.54 -3.63
N PRO A 29 4.23 18.51 -2.30
CA PRO A 29 3.26 17.68 -1.61
C PRO A 29 1.84 18.18 -1.91
N TRP A 30 0.89 17.25 -1.95
CA TRP A 30 -0.51 17.60 -2.03
C TRP A 30 -1.02 18.01 -0.65
N LEU A 31 -1.39 19.29 -0.49
CA LEU A 31 -1.78 19.86 0.81
C LEU A 31 -3.30 19.83 1.07
N LYS A 32 -4.09 19.47 0.07
CA LYS A 32 -5.56 19.43 0.16
C LYS A 32 -6.01 18.01 0.49
N THR A 33 -5.94 17.62 1.77
CA THR A 33 -6.43 16.31 2.21
C THR A 33 -7.95 16.20 1.99
N GLN A 34 -8.43 15.00 1.65
CA GLN A 34 -9.86 14.71 1.41
C GLN A 34 -10.52 15.66 0.40
N TYR A 35 -9.77 16.04 -0.61
CA TYR A 35 -10.22 16.96 -1.65
C TYR A 35 -9.81 16.46 -3.03
N VAL A 36 -10.69 16.61 -3.98
CA VAL A 36 -10.53 16.19 -5.36
C VAL A 36 -10.83 17.35 -6.30
N GLU A 37 -10.07 17.43 -7.37
CA GLU A 37 -10.33 18.34 -8.49
C GLU A 37 -10.33 17.58 -9.83
N GLU A 38 -10.89 18.16 -10.86
CA GLU A 38 -10.81 17.63 -12.21
C GLU A 38 -9.46 17.99 -12.84
N PHE A 39 -8.74 16.97 -13.26
CA PHE A 39 -7.48 17.12 -13.98
C PHE A 39 -7.66 16.79 -15.46
N ARG A 40 -7.30 17.74 -16.33
CA ARG A 40 -7.33 17.50 -17.76
C ARG A 40 -6.15 16.64 -18.19
N LEU A 41 -6.43 15.48 -18.75
CA LEU A 41 -5.41 14.55 -19.20
C LEU A 41 -4.56 15.12 -20.35
N PRO A 42 -3.25 14.80 -20.42
CA PRO A 42 -2.39 15.11 -21.57
C PRO A 42 -2.97 14.55 -22.87
N LYS A 43 -2.69 15.22 -24.00
CA LYS A 43 -3.25 14.84 -25.30
C LYS A 43 -3.04 13.36 -25.62
N LEU A 44 -1.80 12.87 -25.45
CA LEU A 44 -1.46 11.47 -25.71
C LEU A 44 -2.34 10.49 -24.93
N ILE A 45 -2.58 10.78 -23.66
CA ILE A 45 -3.41 9.92 -22.79
C ILE A 45 -4.87 9.97 -23.23
N ARG A 46 -5.38 11.16 -23.58
CA ARG A 46 -6.73 11.33 -24.10
C ARG A 46 -6.95 10.57 -25.40
N ASP A 47 -5.95 10.59 -26.29
CA ASP A 47 -6.02 9.89 -27.57
C ASP A 47 -6.05 8.36 -27.38
N ILE A 48 -5.42 7.84 -26.31
CA ILE A 48 -5.40 6.41 -25.98
C ILE A 48 -6.66 5.98 -25.24
N THR A 49 -7.07 6.73 -24.24
CA THR A 49 -8.16 6.34 -23.31
C THR A 49 -9.55 6.84 -23.73
N GLY A 50 -9.60 7.84 -24.59
CA GLY A 50 -10.84 8.57 -24.91
C GLY A 50 -11.34 9.50 -23.78
N GLN A 51 -10.66 9.53 -22.62
CA GLN A 51 -11.00 10.37 -21.48
C GLN A 51 -10.41 11.77 -21.62
N ASN A 52 -11.19 12.81 -21.34
CA ASN A 52 -10.67 14.19 -21.31
C ASN A 52 -10.20 14.63 -19.94
N PHE A 53 -10.91 14.18 -18.90
CA PHE A 53 -10.66 14.56 -17.52
C PHE A 53 -10.64 13.32 -16.63
N VAL A 54 -9.99 13.44 -15.48
CA VAL A 54 -9.94 12.43 -14.43
C VAL A 54 -9.98 13.12 -13.07
N LYS A 55 -10.52 12.45 -12.05
CA LYS A 55 -10.41 12.90 -10.67
C LYS A 55 -8.95 12.88 -10.21
N PHE A 56 -8.48 13.98 -9.64
CA PHE A 56 -7.13 14.14 -9.12
C PHE A 56 -7.23 14.65 -7.68
N GLY A 57 -6.69 13.91 -6.73
CA GLY A 57 -6.74 14.31 -5.33
C GLY A 57 -6.73 13.14 -4.37
N ASP A 58 -7.05 13.45 -3.12
CA ASP A 58 -7.08 12.52 -2.01
C ASP A 58 -8.48 11.94 -1.87
N ALA A 59 -8.68 10.76 -2.45
CA ALA A 59 -9.96 10.06 -2.57
C ALA A 59 -9.77 8.55 -2.42
N VAL A 60 -10.88 7.83 -2.33
CA VAL A 60 -10.95 6.37 -2.24
C VAL A 60 -11.67 5.77 -3.44
N ILE A 61 -11.41 4.50 -3.73
CA ILE A 61 -12.09 3.74 -4.78
C ILE A 61 -13.06 2.77 -4.12
N SER A 62 -14.34 2.87 -4.47
CA SER A 62 -15.36 1.91 -4.04
C SER A 62 -15.66 0.94 -5.18
N THR A 63 -15.44 -0.33 -4.94
CA THR A 63 -15.91 -1.43 -5.76
C THR A 63 -17.32 -1.84 -5.33
N LEU A 64 -17.88 -2.87 -5.95
CA LEU A 64 -19.21 -3.37 -5.55
C LEU A 64 -19.20 -4.05 -4.18
N ASP A 65 -18.03 -4.53 -3.73
CA ASP A 65 -17.89 -5.36 -2.54
C ASP A 65 -16.98 -4.76 -1.44
N THR A 66 -16.13 -3.78 -1.77
CA THR A 66 -15.19 -3.20 -0.79
C THR A 66 -14.75 -1.77 -1.16
N VAL A 67 -13.98 -1.15 -0.25
CA VAL A 67 -13.40 0.18 -0.46
C VAL A 67 -11.87 0.10 -0.32
N ILE A 68 -11.18 0.68 -1.31
CA ILE A 68 -9.72 0.69 -1.42
C ILE A 68 -9.20 2.10 -1.22
N GLY A 69 -8.23 2.26 -0.34
CA GLY A 69 -7.44 3.47 -0.15
C GLY A 69 -5.97 3.25 -0.50
N CYS A 70 -5.24 4.35 -0.63
CA CYS A 70 -3.83 4.30 -1.00
C CYS A 70 -2.99 5.20 -0.10
N GLU A 71 -1.87 4.68 0.33
CA GLU A 71 -0.73 5.44 0.88
C GLU A 71 0.48 5.27 -0.05
N THR A 72 1.47 6.13 0.08
CA THR A 72 2.71 6.02 -0.69
C THR A 72 3.92 6.19 0.19
N CYS A 73 4.68 5.10 0.37
CA CYS A 73 6.00 5.07 1.00
C CYS A 73 6.05 5.82 2.34
N GLU A 74 6.59 7.05 2.34
CA GLU A 74 6.80 7.92 3.50
C GLU A 74 5.56 8.15 4.34
N GLU A 75 4.39 8.16 3.73
CA GLU A 75 3.13 8.45 4.42
C GLU A 75 2.87 7.50 5.58
N MET A 76 3.30 6.24 5.47
CA MET A 76 3.18 5.24 6.52
C MET A 76 4.01 5.57 7.78
N PHE A 77 5.13 6.29 7.62
CA PHE A 77 6.06 6.58 8.71
C PHE A 77 5.70 7.82 9.52
N THR A 78 4.67 8.54 9.11
CA THR A 78 4.28 9.81 9.72
C THR A 78 3.29 9.60 10.87
N PRO A 79 3.24 10.50 11.88
CA PRO A 79 2.34 10.38 13.02
C PRO A 79 0.85 10.37 12.65
N GLN A 80 0.46 11.09 11.61
CA GLN A 80 -0.88 11.12 11.04
C GLN A 80 -0.91 10.40 9.69
N ALA A 81 -0.47 9.14 9.70
CA ALA A 81 -0.51 8.33 8.49
C ALA A 81 -1.92 8.24 7.91
N PRO A 82 -2.09 8.37 6.58
CA PRO A 82 -3.40 8.38 5.94
C PRO A 82 -4.27 7.17 6.27
N HIS A 83 -3.68 6.00 6.50
CA HIS A 83 -4.43 4.78 6.85
C HIS A 83 -5.36 4.96 8.05
N ILE A 84 -5.06 5.87 8.98
CA ILE A 84 -5.90 6.14 10.15
C ILE A 84 -7.26 6.71 9.68
N GLN A 85 -7.21 7.77 8.89
CA GLN A 85 -8.44 8.42 8.39
C GLN A 85 -9.16 7.56 7.36
N LEU A 86 -8.41 6.90 6.47
CA LEU A 86 -8.95 5.97 5.49
C LEU A 86 -9.75 4.85 6.17
N SER A 87 -9.19 4.23 7.21
CA SER A 87 -9.89 3.16 7.96
C SER A 87 -11.14 3.65 8.65
N LEU A 88 -11.09 4.85 9.25
CA LEU A 88 -12.23 5.46 9.93
C LEU A 88 -13.34 5.84 8.96
N ASP A 89 -13.02 6.12 7.70
CA ASP A 89 -14.00 6.37 6.64
C ASP A 89 -14.48 5.09 5.92
N GLY A 90 -14.08 3.91 6.41
CA GLY A 90 -14.60 2.63 5.94
C GLY A 90 -13.73 1.91 4.91
N VAL A 91 -12.56 2.43 4.57
CA VAL A 91 -11.61 1.73 3.68
C VAL A 91 -11.18 0.41 4.32
N GLU A 92 -11.41 -0.70 3.62
CA GLU A 92 -11.08 -2.05 4.09
C GLU A 92 -9.71 -2.52 3.60
N ILE A 93 -9.29 -2.06 2.40
CA ILE A 93 -8.02 -2.42 1.78
C ILE A 93 -7.16 -1.17 1.59
N ILE A 94 -5.97 -1.17 2.19
CA ILE A 94 -4.99 -0.11 2.04
C ILE A 94 -3.82 -0.63 1.21
N THR A 95 -3.47 0.07 0.16
CA THR A 95 -2.30 -0.23 -0.68
C THR A 95 -1.19 0.76 -0.40
N ASN A 96 0.05 0.29 -0.29
CA ASN A 96 1.23 1.14 -0.17
C ASN A 96 2.31 0.68 -1.14
N SER A 97 2.59 1.51 -2.15
CA SER A 97 3.72 1.34 -3.06
C SER A 97 4.91 2.11 -2.53
N SER A 98 6.01 1.42 -2.26
CA SER A 98 7.14 1.95 -1.50
C SER A 98 8.47 1.77 -2.22
N GLY A 99 9.34 2.75 -2.07
CA GLY A 99 10.77 2.65 -2.33
C GLY A 99 11.54 2.83 -1.01
N SER A 100 11.26 1.99 -0.03
CA SER A 100 11.94 2.01 1.27
C SER A 100 13.27 1.29 1.16
N HIS A 101 14.37 2.06 1.20
CA HIS A 101 15.72 1.51 1.09
C HIS A 101 16.11 0.70 2.32
N HIS A 102 17.06 -0.19 2.12
CA HIS A 102 17.62 -1.02 3.19
C HIS A 102 18.44 -0.18 4.16
N GLU A 103 18.17 -0.36 5.42
CA GLU A 103 18.99 -0.02 6.56
C GLU A 103 18.96 -1.19 7.53
N LEU A 104 20.04 -1.39 8.30
CA LEU A 104 20.11 -2.48 9.26
C LEU A 104 18.90 -2.46 10.21
N ARG A 105 18.16 -3.56 10.28
CA ARG A 105 16.93 -3.75 11.10
C ARG A 105 15.73 -2.90 10.71
N LYS A 106 15.73 -2.18 9.58
CA LYS A 106 14.60 -1.36 9.16
C LYS A 106 13.34 -2.17 8.82
N LEU A 107 13.51 -3.44 8.44
CA LEU A 107 12.37 -4.35 8.26
C LEU A 107 11.52 -4.45 9.53
N ASN A 108 12.14 -4.46 10.71
CA ASN A 108 11.42 -4.50 11.98
C ASN A 108 10.51 -3.28 12.15
N THR A 109 11.00 -2.10 11.78
CA THR A 109 10.21 -0.86 11.81
C THR A 109 9.03 -0.93 10.84
N ARG A 110 9.26 -1.35 9.59
CA ARG A 110 8.19 -1.50 8.60
C ARG A 110 7.10 -2.46 9.07
N LEU A 111 7.50 -3.64 9.54
CA LEU A 111 6.58 -4.64 10.08
C LEU A 111 5.79 -4.13 11.27
N SER A 112 6.47 -3.49 12.23
CA SER A 112 5.82 -2.94 13.42
C SER A 112 4.75 -1.90 13.03
N LEU A 113 5.07 -0.97 12.14
CA LEU A 113 4.13 0.07 11.72
C LEU A 113 2.90 -0.51 11.01
N ILE A 114 3.09 -1.44 10.08
CA ILE A 114 1.98 -2.03 9.32
C ILE A 114 1.09 -2.92 10.21
N MET A 115 1.72 -3.73 11.07
CA MET A 115 0.97 -4.57 12.01
C MET A 115 0.18 -3.73 13.02
N GLU A 116 0.78 -2.66 13.57
CA GLU A 116 0.08 -1.76 14.48
C GLU A 116 -1.03 -0.96 13.78
N ALA A 117 -0.82 -0.52 12.54
CA ALA A 117 -1.85 0.13 11.74
C ALA A 117 -3.09 -0.76 11.62
N THR A 118 -2.92 -1.99 11.15
CA THR A 118 -4.03 -2.94 10.96
C THR A 118 -4.59 -3.48 12.27
N ARG A 119 -3.77 -3.60 13.33
CA ARG A 119 -4.24 -3.99 14.67
C ARG A 119 -5.14 -2.94 15.31
N LYS A 120 -4.83 -1.65 15.12
CA LYS A 120 -5.62 -0.56 15.70
C LYS A 120 -6.87 -0.24 14.90
N CYS A 121 -6.72 -0.18 13.58
CA CYS A 121 -7.76 0.29 12.68
C CYS A 121 -8.61 -0.85 12.10
N GLY A 122 -8.13 -2.08 12.16
CA GLY A 122 -8.64 -3.19 11.36
C GLY A 122 -8.39 -2.98 9.88
N GLY A 123 -8.45 -4.03 9.08
CA GLY A 123 -8.32 -3.95 7.63
C GLY A 123 -7.14 -4.71 7.07
N ILE A 124 -7.05 -4.68 5.76
CA ILE A 124 -6.02 -5.32 4.96
C ILE A 124 -5.01 -4.27 4.52
N TYR A 125 -3.73 -4.56 4.72
CA TYR A 125 -2.65 -3.70 4.25
C TYR A 125 -1.78 -4.45 3.25
N LEU A 126 -1.75 -3.95 2.02
CA LEU A 126 -0.95 -4.48 0.92
C LEU A 126 0.28 -3.60 0.76
N TYR A 127 1.41 -4.07 1.28
CA TYR A 127 2.68 -3.36 1.17
C TYR A 127 3.53 -3.95 0.05
N SER A 128 3.90 -3.12 -0.93
CA SER A 128 4.79 -3.48 -2.01
C SER A 128 6.03 -2.61 -1.97
N ASN A 129 7.20 -3.21 -1.78
CA ASN A 129 8.48 -2.50 -1.75
C ASN A 129 9.29 -2.78 -3.00
N GLN A 130 10.06 -1.77 -3.41
CA GLN A 130 11.02 -1.89 -4.48
C GLN A 130 12.12 -2.92 -4.12
N ASN A 131 12.67 -3.60 -5.11
CA ASN A 131 13.79 -4.52 -4.98
C ASN A 131 14.91 -4.12 -5.93
N GLY A 132 16.16 -4.23 -5.48
CA GLY A 132 17.35 -3.91 -6.27
C GLY A 132 18.00 -2.56 -5.91
N CYS A 133 19.02 -2.17 -6.66
CA CYS A 133 19.74 -0.91 -6.41
C CYS A 133 19.22 0.24 -7.30
N ASP A 134 19.43 1.48 -6.86
CA ASP A 134 19.13 2.66 -7.66
C ASP A 134 20.26 3.00 -8.68
N GLY A 135 21.36 2.26 -8.63
CA GLY A 135 22.54 2.51 -9.45
C GLY A 135 23.48 3.59 -8.90
N ASP A 136 23.17 4.16 -7.75
CA ASP A 136 24.00 5.12 -7.03
C ASP A 136 24.39 4.57 -5.64
N ARG A 137 23.59 4.82 -4.62
CA ARG A 137 23.95 4.52 -3.23
C ARG A 137 22.91 3.69 -2.48
N LEU A 138 21.68 3.63 -2.96
CA LEU A 138 20.60 2.96 -2.26
C LEU A 138 20.39 1.54 -2.78
N TYR A 139 20.06 0.67 -1.86
CA TYR A 139 19.57 -0.67 -2.13
C TYR A 139 18.19 -0.85 -1.50
N TYR A 140 17.28 -1.40 -2.27
CA TYR A 140 15.93 -1.72 -1.84
C TYR A 140 15.84 -3.22 -1.61
N ASP A 141 15.49 -3.61 -0.41
CA ASP A 141 15.57 -4.98 0.06
C ASP A 141 14.30 -5.80 -0.16
N GLY A 142 13.32 -5.25 -0.88
CA GLY A 142 12.06 -5.93 -1.15
C GLY A 142 11.24 -6.16 0.12
N CYS A 143 10.90 -7.41 0.38
CA CYS A 143 10.08 -7.83 1.52
C CYS A 143 8.69 -7.18 1.51
N SER A 144 7.97 -7.36 0.41
CA SER A 144 6.54 -7.02 0.31
C SER A 144 5.72 -7.88 1.27
N MET A 145 4.53 -7.42 1.67
CA MET A 145 3.74 -8.16 2.65
C MET A 145 2.24 -7.89 2.52
N ILE A 146 1.45 -8.87 2.97
CA ILE A 146 0.01 -8.78 3.15
C ILE A 146 -0.27 -8.99 4.64
N VAL A 147 -0.90 -7.98 5.24
CA VAL A 147 -1.23 -7.98 6.68
C VAL A 147 -2.72 -7.72 6.83
N CYS A 148 -3.38 -8.48 7.70
CA CYS A 148 -4.79 -8.30 8.02
C CYS A 148 -4.99 -8.28 9.54
N ASN A 149 -5.67 -7.27 10.07
CA ASN A 149 -6.03 -7.15 11.48
C ASN A 149 -4.86 -7.35 12.47
N GLY A 150 -3.64 -6.97 12.06
CA GLY A 150 -2.43 -7.13 12.86
C GLY A 150 -1.69 -8.45 12.68
N GLU A 151 -2.16 -9.34 11.79
CA GLU A 151 -1.56 -10.64 11.50
C GLU A 151 -0.97 -10.66 10.10
N ILE A 152 0.23 -11.25 9.93
CA ILE A 152 0.88 -11.40 8.63
C ILE A 152 0.32 -12.64 7.93
N LEU A 153 -0.21 -12.44 6.73
CA LEU A 153 -0.71 -13.53 5.89
C LEU A 153 0.31 -13.95 4.82
N ALA A 154 1.05 -12.98 4.28
CA ALA A 154 2.13 -13.26 3.33
C ALA A 154 3.30 -12.30 3.56
N GLN A 155 4.50 -12.81 3.39
CA GLN A 155 5.76 -12.06 3.48
C GLN A 155 6.69 -12.51 2.37
N GLY A 156 7.16 -11.55 1.56
CA GLY A 156 8.15 -11.77 0.52
C GLY A 156 9.57 -11.88 1.06
N LYS A 157 10.47 -12.24 0.17
CA LYS A 157 11.88 -12.36 0.51
C LYS A 157 12.50 -10.99 0.71
N GLN A 158 13.30 -10.86 1.77
CA GLN A 158 14.30 -9.79 1.89
C GLN A 158 15.57 -10.22 1.15
N PHE A 159 16.22 -9.32 0.44
CA PHE A 159 17.43 -9.61 -0.34
C PHE A 159 17.23 -10.61 -1.50
N SER A 160 16.08 -10.57 -2.17
CA SER A 160 15.86 -11.42 -3.33
C SER A 160 16.69 -10.96 -4.54
N LEU A 161 17.14 -11.93 -5.33
CA LEU A 161 17.74 -11.72 -6.64
C LEU A 161 16.72 -11.87 -7.79
N ASP A 162 15.48 -12.23 -7.46
CA ASP A 162 14.39 -12.37 -8.42
C ASP A 162 13.95 -10.99 -8.91
N ASP A 163 13.68 -10.84 -10.21
CA ASP A 163 13.24 -9.56 -10.77
C ASP A 163 11.81 -9.21 -10.37
N VAL A 164 10.97 -10.21 -10.19
CA VAL A 164 9.56 -10.06 -9.82
C VAL A 164 9.19 -11.10 -8.76
N GLU A 165 8.54 -10.63 -7.72
CA GLU A 165 7.93 -11.48 -6.70
C GLU A 165 6.44 -11.11 -6.56
N VAL A 166 5.57 -12.10 -6.59
CA VAL A 166 4.12 -11.93 -6.42
C VAL A 166 3.68 -12.65 -5.14
N LEU A 167 3.05 -11.91 -4.25
CA LEU A 167 2.43 -12.45 -3.04
C LEU A 167 0.91 -12.49 -3.21
N THR A 168 0.31 -13.56 -2.74
CA THR A 168 -1.13 -13.74 -2.72
C THR A 168 -1.61 -14.21 -1.36
N ALA A 169 -2.84 -13.82 -1.00
CA ALA A 169 -3.56 -14.33 0.16
C ALA A 169 -5.05 -14.30 -0.13
N THR A 170 -5.77 -15.27 0.38
CA THR A 170 -7.23 -15.29 0.39
C THR A 170 -7.71 -14.75 1.73
N ILE A 171 -8.58 -13.75 1.72
CA ILE A 171 -9.04 -13.06 2.93
C ILE A 171 -10.57 -12.95 2.88
N ASP A 172 -11.22 -13.28 3.98
CA ASP A 172 -12.64 -13.00 4.16
C ASP A 172 -12.82 -11.56 4.65
N LEU A 173 -13.54 -10.74 3.88
CA LEU A 173 -13.81 -9.34 4.26
C LEU A 173 -14.69 -9.24 5.50
N GLU A 174 -15.51 -10.25 5.79
CA GLU A 174 -16.31 -10.26 7.02
C GLU A 174 -15.43 -10.31 8.28
N ASP A 175 -14.23 -10.89 8.23
CA ASP A 175 -13.26 -10.85 9.32
C ASP A 175 -12.81 -9.41 9.62
N VAL A 176 -12.63 -8.58 8.58
CA VAL A 176 -12.31 -7.15 8.75
C VAL A 176 -13.48 -6.42 9.38
N ARG A 177 -14.70 -6.66 8.89
CA ARG A 177 -15.93 -6.01 9.35
C ARG A 177 -16.25 -6.38 10.80
N ALA A 178 -16.14 -7.65 11.14
CA ALA A 178 -16.30 -8.16 12.50
C ALA A 178 -15.25 -7.56 13.47
N TYR A 179 -13.99 -7.47 13.02
CA TYR A 179 -12.91 -6.86 13.80
C TYR A 179 -13.18 -5.40 14.13
N ARG A 180 -13.77 -4.64 13.16
CA ARG A 180 -14.12 -3.23 13.32
C ARG A 180 -15.42 -2.98 14.11
N ALA A 181 -16.18 -4.00 14.45
CA ALA A 181 -17.45 -3.87 15.17
C ALA A 181 -17.31 -3.39 16.62
N LEU A 182 -16.17 -2.77 16.97
CA LEU A 182 -15.92 -2.17 18.28
C LEU A 182 -16.57 -0.78 18.37
N ALA A 183 -17.22 -0.50 19.50
CA ALA A 183 -17.90 0.78 19.75
C ALA A 183 -16.97 1.99 19.59
N SER A 184 -15.70 1.89 20.00
CA SER A 184 -14.70 2.95 19.87
C SER A 184 -14.39 3.31 18.41
N HIS A 185 -14.31 2.31 17.54
CA HIS A 185 -14.12 2.53 16.10
C HIS A 185 -15.31 3.27 15.49
N GLY A 186 -16.53 2.81 15.75
CA GLY A 186 -17.75 3.44 15.22
C GLY A 186 -17.99 4.87 15.72
N ILE A 187 -17.57 5.21 16.94
CA ILE A 187 -17.65 6.59 17.46
C ILE A 187 -16.66 7.48 16.71
N GLN A 188 -15.41 7.05 16.54
CA GLN A 188 -14.39 7.84 15.85
C GLN A 188 -14.70 7.99 14.36
N SER A 189 -15.22 6.95 13.71
CA SER A 189 -15.67 6.98 12.32
C SER A 189 -16.68 8.11 12.06
N ARG A 190 -17.65 8.30 12.97
CA ARG A 190 -18.64 9.39 12.86
C ARG A 190 -18.06 10.79 13.01
N MET A 191 -16.91 10.91 13.63
CA MET A 191 -16.23 12.19 13.86
C MET A 191 -15.17 12.48 12.80
N SER A 192 -14.84 11.50 11.96
CA SER A 192 -13.82 11.62 10.94
C SER A 192 -14.37 12.32 9.70
N PRO A 193 -13.55 13.10 9.01
CA PRO A 193 -13.89 13.64 7.70
C PRO A 193 -14.09 12.50 6.69
N VAL A 194 -14.97 12.73 5.72
CA VAL A 194 -15.33 11.77 4.66
C VAL A 194 -14.47 12.04 3.43
N TYR A 195 -14.02 10.98 2.77
CA TYR A 195 -13.32 11.07 1.49
C TYR A 195 -14.29 11.13 0.32
N ASP A 196 -13.89 11.80 -0.74
CA ASP A 196 -14.53 11.64 -2.04
C ASP A 196 -14.40 10.19 -2.53
N ILE A 197 -15.49 9.66 -3.09
CA ILE A 197 -15.55 8.28 -3.56
C ILE A 197 -15.53 8.25 -5.09
N VAL A 198 -14.68 7.40 -5.64
CA VAL A 198 -14.69 7.01 -7.05
C VAL A 198 -15.31 5.63 -7.15
N HIS A 199 -16.53 5.54 -7.65
CA HIS A 199 -17.22 4.26 -7.84
C HIS A 199 -16.71 3.56 -9.10
N VAL A 200 -16.53 2.24 -9.00
CA VAL A 200 -16.23 1.35 -10.11
C VAL A 200 -17.07 0.09 -10.02
N GLU A 201 -17.66 -0.29 -11.14
CA GLU A 201 -18.49 -1.50 -11.25
C GLU A 201 -17.59 -2.74 -11.44
N ALA A 202 -16.80 -3.04 -10.42
CA ALA A 202 -15.93 -4.22 -10.35
C ALA A 202 -16.09 -4.88 -9.00
N GLU A 203 -15.97 -6.19 -8.98
CA GLU A 203 -15.88 -7.00 -7.77
C GLU A 203 -14.44 -7.51 -7.62
N LEU A 204 -13.92 -7.54 -6.41
CA LEU A 204 -12.66 -8.19 -6.08
C LEU A 204 -12.88 -9.62 -5.58
N SER A 205 -14.06 -9.87 -5.02
CA SER A 205 -14.47 -11.21 -4.58
C SER A 205 -14.77 -12.12 -5.77
N PRO A 206 -14.58 -13.43 -5.65
CA PRO A 206 -15.07 -14.38 -6.64
C PRO A 206 -16.58 -14.23 -6.83
N ASP A 207 -17.05 -14.45 -8.06
CA ASP A 207 -18.47 -14.46 -8.37
C ASP A 207 -19.23 -15.41 -7.43
N SER A 208 -20.25 -14.88 -6.76
CA SER A 208 -21.06 -15.61 -5.79
C SER A 208 -21.76 -16.83 -6.39
N VAL A 209 -22.00 -16.84 -7.69
CA VAL A 209 -22.60 -17.99 -8.42
C VAL A 209 -21.60 -19.12 -8.62
N ASN A 210 -20.31 -18.78 -8.74
CA ASN A 210 -19.21 -19.73 -8.90
C ASN A 210 -18.35 -19.85 -7.64
N PHE A 211 -18.85 -19.39 -6.51
CA PHE A 211 -18.11 -19.42 -5.25
C PHE A 211 -17.77 -20.87 -4.87
N ASP A 212 -16.49 -21.15 -4.82
CA ASP A 212 -15.98 -22.45 -4.38
C ASP A 212 -15.84 -22.42 -2.85
N VAL A 213 -16.77 -23.06 -2.16
CA VAL A 213 -16.78 -23.18 -0.69
C VAL A 213 -15.55 -23.92 -0.13
N THR A 214 -14.72 -24.49 -0.98
CA THR A 214 -13.45 -25.13 -0.57
C THR A 214 -12.29 -24.16 -0.49
N ILE A 215 -12.46 -22.91 -0.94
CA ILE A 215 -11.43 -21.88 -0.80
C ILE A 215 -11.37 -21.44 0.66
N GLU A 216 -10.30 -21.83 1.35
CA GLU A 216 -10.06 -21.46 2.73
C GLU A 216 -9.27 -20.12 2.81
N PRO A 217 -9.59 -19.26 3.78
CA PRO A 217 -8.77 -18.09 4.07
C PRO A 217 -7.33 -18.46 4.42
N THR A 218 -6.39 -17.64 4.00
CA THR A 218 -4.97 -17.80 4.33
C THR A 218 -4.75 -17.62 5.82
N LEU A 219 -4.14 -18.62 6.45
CA LEU A 219 -3.84 -18.56 7.88
C LEU A 219 -2.65 -17.61 8.15
N PRO A 220 -2.64 -16.95 9.33
CA PRO A 220 -1.51 -16.17 9.79
C PRO A 220 -0.22 -17.00 9.86
N ARG A 221 0.89 -16.35 9.60
CA ARG A 221 2.22 -16.95 9.65
C ARG A 221 3.14 -16.19 10.59
N GLU A 222 4.19 -16.84 11.05
CA GLU A 222 5.25 -16.18 11.80
C GLU A 222 6.08 -15.27 10.88
N VAL A 223 6.51 -14.15 11.43
CA VAL A 223 7.40 -13.21 10.74
C VAL A 223 8.80 -13.82 10.61
N PHE A 224 9.34 -13.75 9.42
CA PHE A 224 10.74 -14.11 9.18
C PHE A 224 11.65 -12.87 9.22
N TYR A 225 12.72 -12.96 9.96
CA TYR A 225 13.78 -11.94 10.03
C TYR A 225 15.14 -12.60 9.77
N HIS A 226 15.98 -11.93 9.01
CA HIS A 226 17.40 -12.25 8.97
C HIS A 226 18.08 -11.85 10.29
N LEU A 227 19.18 -12.52 10.64
CA LEU A 227 20.05 -12.07 11.70
C LEU A 227 20.78 -10.79 11.26
N PRO A 228 21.20 -9.91 12.21
CA PRO A 228 21.91 -8.67 11.86
C PRO A 228 23.17 -8.90 11.02
N GLU A 229 23.92 -9.93 11.31
CA GLU A 229 25.13 -10.34 10.56
C GLU A 229 24.80 -10.82 9.14
N GLU A 230 23.65 -11.45 8.94
CA GLU A 230 23.16 -11.83 7.61
C GLU A 230 22.78 -10.59 6.80
N GLU A 231 22.07 -9.63 7.41
CA GLU A 231 21.71 -8.37 6.75
C GLU A 231 22.96 -7.59 6.32
N ILE A 232 24.02 -7.56 7.17
CA ILE A 232 25.29 -6.90 6.87
C ILE A 232 25.99 -7.57 5.69
N ALA A 233 25.88 -8.88 5.55
CA ALA A 233 26.48 -9.61 4.44
C ALA A 233 25.64 -9.54 3.16
N LEU A 234 24.31 -9.73 3.27
CA LEU A 234 23.42 -9.83 2.13
C LEU A 234 23.15 -8.48 1.48
N GLY A 235 22.97 -7.41 2.26
CA GLY A 235 22.67 -6.07 1.74
C GLY A 235 23.69 -5.61 0.68
N PRO A 236 24.99 -5.50 1.01
CA PRO A 236 26.02 -5.12 0.05
C PRO A 236 26.21 -6.13 -1.08
N ALA A 237 26.06 -7.44 -0.80
CA ALA A 237 26.22 -8.47 -1.82
C ALA A 237 25.12 -8.37 -2.89
N CYS A 238 23.87 -8.21 -2.48
CA CYS A 238 22.74 -8.07 -3.40
C CYS A 238 22.78 -6.72 -4.12
N TRP A 239 23.18 -5.64 -3.45
CA TRP A 239 23.43 -4.35 -4.10
C TRP A 239 24.46 -4.46 -5.23
N LEU A 240 25.61 -5.08 -4.95
CA LEU A 240 26.68 -5.25 -5.94
C LEU A 240 26.24 -6.16 -7.09
N TRP A 241 25.54 -7.24 -6.79
CA TRP A 241 24.99 -8.14 -7.80
C TRP A 241 24.06 -7.39 -8.76
N ASP A 242 23.10 -6.64 -8.22
CA ASP A 242 22.14 -5.90 -9.03
C ASP A 242 22.81 -4.78 -9.83
N TYR A 243 23.79 -4.08 -9.27
CA TYR A 243 24.61 -3.08 -9.95
C TYR A 243 25.39 -3.64 -11.14
N LEU A 244 25.99 -4.83 -10.96
CA LEU A 244 26.84 -5.43 -12.02
C LEU A 244 26.04 -6.01 -13.19
N ARG A 245 24.78 -6.34 -12.98
CA ARG A 245 23.95 -6.91 -14.07
C ARG A 245 23.15 -5.85 -14.84
N ARG A 246 23.15 -4.60 -14.43
CA ARG A 246 22.57 -3.46 -15.13
C ARG A 246 23.58 -2.83 -16.08
#